data_03afd1ce70b13d23031d9b3cf6387c92
#
_entry.id   03afd1ce70b13d23031d9b3cf6387c92
#
_cell.length_a   1.000
_cell.length_b   1.000
_cell.length_c   1.000
_cell.angle_alpha   90.00
_cell.angle_beta   90.00
_cell.angle_gamma   90.00
#
_symmetry.space_group_name_H-M   'P 1'
#
loop_
_entity.id
_entity.type
_entity.pdbx_description
1 polymer ?
#
loop_
_entity_poly.entity_id
_entity_poly.type
_entity_poly.pdbx_seq_one_letter_code
_entity_poly.pdbx_strand_id
1 'polypeptide(L)'
;AQVAVLNAMRDALPGSVMVGDSTQPIYAGNLFYDHDHPGGWFNAATGYGALGYGIPAAIGAAIAAPERPVICIVGDGGAQFSLPEVMTAVDENLPITFVIWNNQGYREIATSMQDVGVAVIGCDPTPPNFAATALSFGIPHVSAADDPAEIAAAITKNQGQGPCIVEITAPVFAPAED
;
A
#
# COMPACT_ATOMS: atom_id res chain seq x y z
N ALA A 1 1.55 15.60 3.46
CA ALA A 1 1.36 14.87 2.21
C ALA A 1 0.69 13.52 2.47
N GLN A 2 1.30 12.57 3.16
CA GLN A 2 0.84 11.17 3.31
C GLN A 2 -0.57 11.03 3.92
N VAL A 3 -0.93 11.82 4.93
CA VAL A 3 -2.28 11.82 5.51
C VAL A 3 -3.33 12.33 4.51
N ALA A 4 -2.98 13.28 3.64
CA ALA A 4 -3.87 13.75 2.58
C ALA A 4 -4.17 12.64 1.57
N VAL A 5 -3.18 11.80 1.26
CA VAL A 5 -3.34 10.61 0.42
C VAL A 5 -4.28 9.60 1.07
N LEU A 6 -4.12 9.31 2.36
CA LEU A 6 -5.01 8.41 3.11
C LEU A 6 -6.44 8.93 3.15
N ASN A 7 -6.62 10.24 3.37
CA ASN A 7 -7.94 10.87 3.32
C ASN A 7 -8.57 10.74 1.94
N ALA A 8 -7.80 10.96 0.86
CA ALA A 8 -8.28 10.81 -0.51
C ALA A 8 -8.73 9.38 -0.82
N MET A 9 -8.00 8.37 -0.33
CA MET A 9 -8.38 6.95 -0.47
C MET A 9 -9.67 6.65 0.28
N ARG A 10 -9.79 7.10 1.55
CA ARG A 10 -11.01 6.96 2.35
C ARG A 10 -12.22 7.60 1.68
N ASP A 11 -12.05 8.85 1.23
CA ASP A 11 -13.13 9.63 0.64
C ASP A 11 -13.54 9.10 -0.74
N ALA A 12 -12.62 8.44 -1.47
CA ALA A 12 -12.91 7.75 -2.74
C ALA A 12 -13.74 6.46 -2.52
N LEU A 13 -13.51 5.74 -1.41
CA LEU A 13 -14.23 4.52 -1.02
C LEU A 13 -14.71 4.60 0.43
N PRO A 14 -15.77 5.37 0.72
CA PRO A 14 -16.28 5.52 2.07
C PRO A 14 -16.69 4.17 2.69
N GLY A 15 -16.38 3.99 3.99
CA GLY A 15 -16.65 2.74 4.72
C GLY A 15 -15.72 1.58 4.36
N SER A 16 -14.67 1.82 3.57
CA SER A 16 -13.71 0.78 3.21
C SER A 16 -12.97 0.22 4.43
N VAL A 17 -12.40 -0.96 4.26
CA VAL A 17 -11.38 -1.49 5.18
C VAL A 17 -10.01 -1.17 4.58
N MET A 18 -9.21 -0.38 5.28
CA MET A 18 -7.85 -0.03 4.88
C MET A 18 -6.85 -0.85 5.67
N VAL A 19 -6.15 -1.73 4.97
CA VAL A 19 -5.17 -2.66 5.55
C VAL A 19 -3.77 -2.23 5.13
N GLY A 20 -2.83 -2.17 6.06
CA GLY A 20 -1.49 -1.69 5.76
C GLY A 20 -0.37 -2.64 6.12
N ASP A 21 0.69 -2.57 5.34
CA ASP A 21 2.01 -3.06 5.71
C ASP A 21 2.80 -1.96 6.44
N SER A 22 4.02 -2.23 6.86
CA SER A 22 4.92 -1.21 7.40
C SER A 22 5.50 -0.36 6.27
N THR A 23 4.86 0.78 5.98
CA THR A 23 5.27 1.73 4.93
C THR A 23 4.93 3.17 5.32
N GLN A 24 5.53 4.16 4.66
CA GLN A 24 5.45 5.58 5.04
C GLN A 24 4.03 6.11 5.27
N PRO A 25 3.05 5.90 4.37
CA PRO A 25 1.68 6.35 4.64
C PRO A 25 1.08 5.72 5.89
N ILE A 26 1.42 4.47 6.20
CA ILE A 26 0.90 3.75 7.35
C ILE A 26 1.47 4.32 8.66
N TYR A 27 2.77 4.64 8.70
CA TYR A 27 3.37 5.29 9.88
C TYR A 27 2.73 6.65 10.15
N ALA A 28 2.56 7.48 9.10
CA ALA A 28 1.87 8.76 9.23
C ALA A 28 0.40 8.58 9.65
N GLY A 29 -0.26 7.56 9.12
CA GLY A 29 -1.64 7.22 9.43
C GLY A 29 -1.84 6.84 10.89
N ASN A 30 -0.96 6.03 11.46
CA ASN A 30 -1.04 5.64 12.88
C ASN A 30 -0.93 6.83 13.85
N LEU A 31 -0.38 7.96 13.40
CA LEU A 31 -0.22 9.14 14.21
C LEU A 31 -1.28 10.22 13.97
N PHE A 32 -1.78 10.35 12.74
CA PHE A 32 -2.51 11.56 12.33
C PHE A 32 -3.73 11.30 11.45
N TYR A 33 -4.05 10.04 11.11
CA TYR A 33 -5.18 9.72 10.24
C TYR A 33 -6.40 9.33 11.08
N ASP A 34 -7.54 9.86 10.68
CA ASP A 34 -8.83 9.53 11.28
C ASP A 34 -9.69 8.78 10.25
N HIS A 35 -10.00 7.54 10.58
CA HIS A 35 -10.80 6.67 9.71
C HIS A 35 -12.28 6.89 9.93
N ASP A 36 -13.09 6.76 8.88
CA ASP A 36 -14.53 7.03 8.90
C ASP A 36 -15.37 5.91 9.53
N HIS A 37 -14.77 4.75 9.81
CA HIS A 37 -15.50 3.59 10.33
C HIS A 37 -14.68 2.83 11.37
N PRO A 38 -15.27 2.47 12.54
CA PRO A 38 -14.60 1.63 13.53
C PRO A 38 -14.19 0.28 12.95
N GLY A 39 -12.94 -0.16 13.25
CA GLY A 39 -12.38 -1.40 12.75
C GLY A 39 -12.01 -1.38 11.25
N GLY A 40 -12.09 -0.22 10.59
CA GLY A 40 -11.74 -0.07 9.19
C GLY A 40 -10.26 0.24 8.94
N TRP A 41 -9.45 0.46 9.97
CA TRP A 41 -8.01 0.72 9.86
C TRP A 41 -7.21 -0.23 10.71
N PHE A 42 -6.35 -1.06 10.09
CA PHE A 42 -5.39 -1.90 10.82
C PHE A 42 -4.17 -2.22 9.95
N ASN A 43 -3.04 -2.48 10.59
CA ASN A 43 -1.78 -2.67 9.88
C ASN A 43 -0.71 -3.36 10.73
N ALA A 44 0.37 -3.81 10.07
CA ALA A 44 1.49 -4.48 10.71
C ALA A 44 2.30 -3.57 11.64
N ALA A 45 2.37 -2.26 11.36
CA ALA A 45 3.23 -1.31 12.07
C ALA A 45 2.81 -1.08 13.53
N THR A 46 1.54 -1.34 13.87
CA THR A 46 1.04 -1.25 15.26
C THR A 46 1.39 -2.48 16.11
N GLY A 47 1.95 -3.51 15.51
CA GLY A 47 2.35 -4.75 16.17
C GLY A 47 3.83 -5.07 15.96
N TYR A 48 4.10 -6.18 15.30
CA TYR A 48 5.46 -6.66 15.06
C TYR A 48 6.19 -5.91 13.94
N GLY A 49 5.48 -5.20 13.06
CA GLY A 49 6.06 -4.47 11.93
C GLY A 49 6.51 -5.36 10.77
N ALA A 50 5.99 -6.59 10.67
CA ALA A 50 6.39 -7.52 9.64
C ALA A 50 5.99 -7.05 8.25
N LEU A 51 6.95 -7.03 7.31
CA LEU A 51 6.68 -6.85 5.88
C LEU A 51 6.01 -8.10 5.30
N GLY A 52 5.16 -7.90 4.29
CA GLY A 52 4.40 -8.98 3.66
C GLY A 52 3.09 -9.33 4.37
N TYR A 53 2.74 -8.63 5.44
CA TYR A 53 1.47 -8.79 6.15
C TYR A 53 0.27 -8.24 5.36
N GLY A 54 0.44 -7.10 4.69
CA GLY A 54 -0.67 -6.31 4.14
C GLY A 54 -1.54 -7.07 3.15
N ILE A 55 -0.93 -7.75 2.17
CA ILE A 55 -1.67 -8.46 1.10
C ILE A 55 -2.53 -9.59 1.67
N PRO A 56 -1.99 -10.59 2.40
CA PRO A 56 -2.83 -11.66 2.95
C PRO A 56 -3.85 -11.17 3.97
N ALA A 57 -3.54 -10.12 4.73
CA ALA A 57 -4.49 -9.53 5.67
C ALA A 57 -5.66 -8.83 4.96
N ALA A 58 -5.41 -8.16 3.83
CA ALA A 58 -6.44 -7.56 2.99
C ALA A 58 -7.37 -8.62 2.37
N ILE A 59 -6.82 -9.75 1.95
CA ILE A 59 -7.60 -10.91 1.49
C ILE A 59 -8.52 -11.42 2.60
N GLY A 60 -7.97 -11.61 3.80
CA GLY A 60 -8.76 -11.99 4.97
C GLY A 60 -9.86 -10.99 5.30
N ALA A 61 -9.58 -9.69 5.20
CA ALA A 61 -10.57 -8.63 5.41
C ALA A 61 -11.69 -8.67 4.37
N ALA A 62 -11.38 -8.88 3.09
CA ALA A 62 -12.37 -8.96 2.02
C ALA A 62 -13.27 -10.19 2.17
N ILE A 63 -12.74 -11.32 2.63
CA ILE A 63 -13.53 -12.52 2.92
C ILE A 63 -14.43 -12.31 4.14
N ALA A 64 -13.93 -11.64 5.18
CA ALA A 64 -14.65 -11.42 6.43
C ALA A 64 -15.74 -10.34 6.33
N ALA A 65 -15.59 -9.37 5.42
CA ALA A 65 -16.53 -8.26 5.22
C ALA A 65 -16.80 -8.05 3.72
N PRO A 66 -17.48 -8.99 3.04
CA PRO A 66 -17.64 -8.97 1.58
C PRO A 66 -18.47 -7.78 1.07
N GLU A 67 -19.22 -7.11 1.94
CA GLU A 67 -20.00 -5.91 1.61
C GLU A 67 -19.18 -4.62 1.66
N ARG A 68 -17.93 -4.68 2.12
CA ARG A 68 -17.07 -3.50 2.27
C ARG A 68 -15.95 -3.48 1.25
N PRO A 69 -15.66 -2.33 0.61
CA PRO A 69 -14.46 -2.20 -0.19
C PRO A 69 -13.21 -2.41 0.66
N VAL A 70 -12.16 -2.99 0.07
CA VAL A 70 -10.88 -3.18 0.75
C VAL A 70 -9.78 -2.47 -0.01
N ILE A 71 -9.00 -1.67 0.69
CA ILE A 71 -7.77 -1.04 0.19
C ILE A 71 -6.59 -1.63 0.96
N CYS A 72 -5.66 -2.24 0.24
CA CYS A 72 -4.40 -2.75 0.78
C CYS A 72 -3.28 -1.74 0.48
N ILE A 73 -2.57 -1.25 1.47
CA ILE A 73 -1.47 -0.28 1.29
C ILE A 73 -0.16 -0.94 1.68
N VAL A 74 0.73 -1.14 0.72
CA VAL A 74 2.03 -1.78 0.90
C VAL A 74 3.14 -0.98 0.21
N GLY A 75 4.35 -1.01 0.74
CA GLY A 75 5.53 -0.48 0.05
C GLY A 75 5.99 -1.41 -1.07
N ASP A 76 6.73 -0.88 -2.04
CA ASP A 76 7.32 -1.67 -3.14
C ASP A 76 8.22 -2.81 -2.64
N GLY A 77 9.02 -2.56 -1.61
CA GLY A 77 9.84 -3.57 -0.96
C GLY A 77 9.00 -4.58 -0.16
N GLY A 78 8.02 -4.12 0.61
CA GLY A 78 7.14 -4.97 1.42
C GLY A 78 6.24 -5.89 0.58
N ALA A 79 5.72 -5.39 -0.53
CA ALA A 79 4.89 -6.17 -1.45
C ALA A 79 5.57 -7.44 -1.95
N GLN A 80 6.89 -7.41 -2.17
CA GLN A 80 7.65 -8.54 -2.70
C GLN A 80 7.62 -9.79 -1.79
N PHE A 81 7.35 -9.64 -0.50
CA PHE A 81 7.28 -10.76 0.44
C PHE A 81 6.03 -11.62 0.26
N SER A 82 4.94 -11.04 -0.25
CA SER A 82 3.65 -11.74 -0.38
C SER A 82 2.93 -11.45 -1.71
N LEU A 83 3.61 -10.89 -2.68
CA LEU A 83 3.04 -10.53 -3.99
C LEU A 83 2.30 -11.71 -4.69
N PRO A 84 2.76 -12.98 -4.60
CA PRO A 84 2.03 -14.11 -5.17
C PRO A 84 0.62 -14.31 -4.58
N GLU A 85 0.36 -13.84 -3.35
CA GLU A 85 -0.96 -13.95 -2.71
C GLU A 85 -2.04 -13.10 -3.39
N VAL A 86 -1.66 -12.16 -4.23
CA VAL A 86 -2.62 -11.43 -5.09
C VAL A 86 -3.41 -12.42 -5.96
N MET A 87 -2.82 -13.56 -6.33
CA MET A 87 -3.53 -14.60 -7.08
C MET A 87 -4.66 -15.24 -6.28
N THR A 88 -4.57 -15.31 -4.96
CA THR A 88 -5.71 -15.74 -4.12
C THR A 88 -6.89 -14.75 -4.27
N ALA A 89 -6.62 -13.44 -4.35
CA ALA A 89 -7.68 -12.46 -4.60
C ALA A 89 -8.27 -12.58 -6.01
N VAL A 90 -7.46 -12.99 -7.00
CA VAL A 90 -7.92 -13.28 -8.38
C VAL A 90 -8.83 -14.51 -8.39
N ASP A 91 -8.40 -15.62 -7.79
CA ASP A 91 -9.12 -16.87 -7.77
C ASP A 91 -10.47 -16.76 -7.05
N GLU A 92 -10.52 -15.99 -5.96
CA GLU A 92 -11.73 -15.73 -5.17
C GLU A 92 -12.53 -14.50 -5.67
N ASN A 93 -12.07 -13.85 -6.77
CA ASN A 93 -12.69 -12.64 -7.35
C ASN A 93 -12.97 -11.53 -6.31
N LEU A 94 -12.01 -11.29 -5.40
CA LEU A 94 -12.15 -10.30 -4.35
C LEU A 94 -11.86 -8.88 -4.86
N PRO A 95 -12.76 -7.90 -4.66
CA PRO A 95 -12.60 -6.55 -5.18
C PRO A 95 -11.65 -5.71 -4.30
N ILE A 96 -10.39 -6.10 -4.25
CA ILE A 96 -9.35 -5.45 -3.46
C ILE A 96 -8.55 -4.48 -4.34
N THR A 97 -8.38 -3.26 -3.88
CA THR A 97 -7.43 -2.31 -4.47
C THR A 97 -6.08 -2.44 -3.75
N PHE A 98 -5.09 -3.04 -4.41
CA PHE A 98 -3.72 -3.12 -3.92
C PHE A 98 -2.97 -1.84 -4.29
N VAL A 99 -2.76 -0.96 -3.33
CA VAL A 99 -2.00 0.29 -3.47
C VAL A 99 -0.54 0.02 -3.15
N ILE A 100 0.33 0.15 -4.14
CA ILE A 100 1.78 0.01 -3.99
C ILE A 100 2.40 1.41 -3.84
N TRP A 101 2.92 1.70 -2.66
CA TRP A 101 3.70 2.92 -2.40
C TRP A 101 5.15 2.69 -2.87
N ASN A 102 5.42 3.05 -4.12
CA ASN A 102 6.72 2.82 -4.75
C ASN A 102 7.64 4.03 -4.54
N ASN A 103 8.48 3.96 -3.52
CA ASN A 103 9.54 4.92 -3.21
C ASN A 103 10.95 4.34 -3.48
N GLN A 104 11.02 3.23 -4.21
CA GLN A 104 12.23 2.55 -4.66
C GLN A 104 13.13 2.07 -3.51
N GLY A 105 12.55 1.42 -2.50
CA GLY A 105 13.32 0.75 -1.47
C GLY A 105 12.77 0.84 -0.04
N TYR A 106 13.60 0.41 0.91
CA TYR A 106 13.29 0.41 2.35
C TYR A 106 13.67 1.75 2.99
N ARG A 107 12.97 2.83 2.64
CA ARG A 107 13.37 4.21 3.00
C ARG A 107 13.34 4.50 4.49
N GLU A 108 12.39 3.94 5.23
CA GLU A 108 12.35 4.09 6.70
C GLU A 108 13.53 3.40 7.38
N ILE A 109 13.97 2.25 6.84
CA ILE A 109 15.15 1.55 7.36
C ILE A 109 16.41 2.37 7.05
N ALA A 110 16.53 2.91 5.82
CA ALA A 110 17.64 3.76 5.44
C ALA A 110 17.75 5.00 6.33
N THR A 111 16.63 5.70 6.57
CA THR A 111 16.56 6.85 7.47
C THR A 111 16.97 6.46 8.90
N SER A 112 16.43 5.36 9.43
CA SER A 112 16.78 4.88 10.76
C SER A 112 18.27 4.54 10.92
N MET A 113 18.91 3.99 9.87
CA MET A 113 20.35 3.75 9.86
C MET A 113 21.15 5.05 9.88
N GLN A 114 20.74 6.04 9.10
CA GLN A 114 21.35 7.37 9.07
C GLN A 114 21.24 8.08 10.43
N ASP A 115 20.08 8.08 11.04
CA ASP A 115 19.79 8.75 12.32
C ASP A 115 20.68 8.24 13.46
N VAL A 116 21.10 6.97 13.41
CA VAL A 116 22.00 6.39 14.40
C VAL A 116 23.47 6.34 13.93
N GLY A 117 23.79 6.96 12.81
CA GLY A 117 25.17 7.05 12.28
C GLY A 117 25.73 5.72 11.74
N VAL A 118 24.88 4.80 11.33
CA VAL A 118 25.28 3.52 10.70
C VAL A 118 25.23 3.64 9.20
N ALA A 119 26.18 3.03 8.50
CA ALA A 119 26.21 3.00 7.05
C ALA A 119 24.93 2.34 6.49
N VAL A 120 24.28 3.02 5.54
CA VAL A 120 23.07 2.49 4.86
C VAL A 120 23.49 1.38 3.91
N ILE A 121 23.00 0.16 4.15
CA ILE A 121 23.27 -1.01 3.29
C ILE A 121 21.99 -1.84 3.13
N GLY A 122 21.78 -2.43 1.94
CA GLY A 122 20.67 -3.35 1.67
C GLY A 122 19.30 -2.68 1.61
N CYS A 123 19.23 -1.34 1.51
CA CYS A 123 17.98 -0.60 1.52
C CYS A 123 17.43 -0.25 0.13
N ASP A 124 18.15 -0.61 -0.94
CA ASP A 124 17.81 -0.28 -2.33
C ASP A 124 17.53 -1.54 -3.18
N PRO A 125 16.56 -2.40 -2.82
CA PRO A 125 16.17 -3.50 -3.68
C PRO A 125 15.52 -2.93 -4.95
N THR A 126 15.82 -3.53 -6.10
CA THR A 126 15.13 -3.16 -7.33
C THR A 126 13.67 -3.57 -7.24
N PRO A 127 12.71 -2.65 -7.38
CA PRO A 127 11.30 -3.01 -7.36
C PRO A 127 10.93 -3.84 -8.59
N PRO A 128 9.94 -4.73 -8.48
CA PRO A 128 9.36 -5.39 -9.64
C PRO A 128 8.74 -4.36 -10.60
N ASN A 129 8.61 -4.74 -11.87
CA ASN A 129 7.73 -4.01 -12.78
C ASN A 129 6.28 -4.39 -12.45
N PHE A 130 5.60 -3.58 -11.63
CA PHE A 130 4.25 -3.87 -11.15
C PHE A 130 3.21 -3.89 -12.28
N ALA A 131 3.41 -3.13 -13.37
CA ALA A 131 2.55 -3.19 -14.54
C ALA A 131 2.67 -4.56 -15.25
N ALA A 132 3.89 -5.06 -15.44
CA ALA A 132 4.10 -6.38 -16.02
C ALA A 132 3.60 -7.50 -15.08
N THR A 133 3.74 -7.32 -13.77
CA THR A 133 3.22 -8.24 -12.76
C THR A 133 1.69 -8.31 -12.81
N ALA A 134 1.00 -7.17 -12.81
CA ALA A 134 -0.45 -7.11 -12.94
C ALA A 134 -0.93 -7.76 -14.25
N LEU A 135 -0.23 -7.52 -15.35
CA LEU A 135 -0.53 -8.17 -16.63
C LEU A 135 -0.39 -9.69 -16.53
N SER A 136 0.64 -10.20 -15.86
CA SER A 136 0.83 -11.65 -15.67
C SER A 136 -0.24 -12.28 -14.78
N PHE A 137 -0.80 -11.52 -13.85
CA PHE A 137 -1.91 -11.93 -12.98
C PHE A 137 -3.29 -11.76 -13.65
N GLY A 138 -3.34 -11.12 -14.83
CA GLY A 138 -4.59 -10.86 -15.53
C GLY A 138 -5.47 -9.78 -14.89
N ILE A 139 -4.89 -8.85 -14.12
CA ILE A 139 -5.60 -7.79 -13.41
C ILE A 139 -5.21 -6.39 -13.91
N PRO A 140 -6.09 -5.39 -13.73
CA PRO A 140 -5.78 -4.00 -14.08
C PRO A 140 -4.60 -3.44 -13.27
N HIS A 141 -3.81 -2.56 -13.92
CA HIS A 141 -2.80 -1.72 -13.31
C HIS A 141 -3.06 -0.25 -13.66
N VAL A 142 -2.93 0.62 -12.68
CA VAL A 142 -3.00 2.07 -12.86
C VAL A 142 -1.82 2.71 -12.12
N SER A 143 -1.08 3.58 -12.82
CA SER A 143 -0.09 4.45 -12.18
C SER A 143 -0.73 5.77 -11.77
N ALA A 144 -0.35 6.29 -10.61
CA ALA A 144 -0.70 7.62 -10.13
C ALA A 144 0.54 8.31 -9.55
N ALA A 145 0.59 9.63 -9.64
CA ALA A 145 1.55 10.42 -8.88
C ALA A 145 1.18 10.45 -7.39
N ASP A 146 2.10 10.95 -6.54
CA ASP A 146 1.81 11.28 -5.13
C ASP A 146 0.94 12.54 -5.04
N ASP A 147 -0.25 12.44 -5.63
CA ASP A 147 -1.28 13.48 -5.66
C ASP A 147 -2.63 12.90 -5.21
N PRO A 148 -3.28 13.48 -4.19
CA PRO A 148 -4.53 12.98 -3.65
C PRO A 148 -5.66 12.82 -4.68
N ALA A 149 -5.76 13.74 -5.67
CA ALA A 149 -6.83 13.69 -6.67
C ALA A 149 -6.58 12.59 -7.71
N GLU A 150 -5.34 12.40 -8.15
CA GLU A 150 -4.96 11.30 -9.06
C GLU A 150 -5.18 9.95 -8.40
N ILE A 151 -4.81 9.81 -7.12
CA ILE A 151 -4.98 8.58 -6.35
C ILE A 151 -6.46 8.24 -6.18
N ALA A 152 -7.29 9.22 -5.80
CA ALA A 152 -8.74 9.04 -5.69
C ALA A 152 -9.35 8.58 -7.02
N ALA A 153 -8.97 9.21 -8.13
CA ALA A 153 -9.43 8.83 -9.46
C ALA A 153 -9.00 7.41 -9.86
N ALA A 154 -7.75 7.04 -9.57
CA ALA A 154 -7.22 5.71 -9.86
C ALA A 154 -7.98 4.61 -9.10
N ILE A 155 -8.26 4.83 -7.80
CA ILE A 155 -9.01 3.90 -6.96
C ILE A 155 -10.45 3.76 -7.44
N THR A 156 -11.14 4.87 -7.69
CA THR A 156 -12.55 4.86 -8.12
C THR A 156 -12.74 4.16 -9.48
N LYS A 157 -11.77 4.27 -10.38
CA LYS A 157 -11.83 3.70 -11.74
C LYS A 157 -12.03 2.18 -11.74
N ASN A 158 -11.47 1.48 -10.76
CA ASN A 158 -11.45 0.02 -10.71
C ASN A 158 -12.38 -0.56 -9.62
N GLN A 159 -13.16 0.29 -8.97
CA GLN A 159 -14.04 -0.14 -7.88
C GLN A 159 -15.00 -1.25 -8.32
N GLY A 160 -15.01 -2.37 -7.57
CA GLY A 160 -15.96 -3.47 -7.76
C GLY A 160 -15.72 -4.35 -8.99
N GLN A 161 -14.59 -4.20 -9.70
CA GLN A 161 -14.26 -4.97 -10.90
C GLN A 161 -13.29 -6.14 -10.65
N GLY A 162 -13.20 -6.62 -9.41
CA GLY A 162 -12.18 -7.58 -8.98
C GLY A 162 -10.92 -6.91 -8.45
N PRO A 163 -9.84 -7.67 -8.21
CA PRO A 163 -8.58 -7.12 -7.70
C PRO A 163 -7.89 -6.25 -8.75
N CYS A 164 -7.22 -5.18 -8.30
CA CYS A 164 -6.42 -4.31 -9.15
C CYS A 164 -5.18 -3.78 -8.41
N ILE A 165 -4.16 -3.37 -9.15
CA ILE A 165 -2.98 -2.70 -8.62
C ILE A 165 -3.04 -1.21 -8.97
N VAL A 166 -2.91 -0.35 -7.95
CA VAL A 166 -2.67 1.08 -8.10
C VAL A 166 -1.25 1.36 -7.61
N GLU A 167 -0.35 1.70 -8.51
CA GLU A 167 1.03 2.02 -8.18
C GLU A 167 1.19 3.54 -8.04
N ILE A 168 1.59 3.98 -6.86
CA ILE A 168 1.88 5.38 -6.58
C ILE A 168 3.39 5.60 -6.68
N THR A 169 3.80 6.45 -7.62
CA THR A 169 5.20 6.89 -7.70
C THR A 169 5.45 7.92 -6.61
N ALA A 170 5.96 7.45 -5.49
CA ALA A 170 6.26 8.31 -4.35
C ALA A 170 7.63 8.97 -4.48
N PRO A 171 7.84 10.16 -3.86
CA PRO A 171 9.14 10.79 -3.86
C PRO A 171 10.20 9.90 -3.21
N VAL A 172 11.32 9.74 -3.89
CA VAL A 172 12.53 9.19 -3.27
C VAL A 172 13.14 10.32 -2.46
N PHE A 173 13.02 10.27 -1.13
CA PHE A 173 13.72 11.21 -0.28
C PHE A 173 15.22 10.97 -0.45
N ALA A 174 15.90 11.90 -1.09
CA ALA A 174 17.35 11.94 -1.01
C ALA A 174 17.74 12.23 0.45
N PRO A 175 18.77 11.57 1.00
CA PRO A 175 19.32 11.96 2.28
C PRO A 175 19.70 13.45 2.21
N ALA A 176 19.49 14.19 3.32
CA ALA A 176 20.00 15.55 3.40
C ALA A 176 21.50 15.48 3.10
N GLU A 177 21.94 16.19 2.07
CA GLU A 177 23.37 16.40 1.81
C GLU A 177 23.88 17.25 2.98
N ASP A 178 24.89 16.76 3.73
CA ASP A 178 25.59 17.46 4.79
C ASP A 178 26.34 18.71 4.28
#